data_d561d6251e1fb9fe446a4e3f07727bfd
#
_entry.id   d561d6251e1fb9fe446a4e3f07727bfd
#
_cell.length_a   1.000
_cell.length_b   1.000
_cell.length_c   1.000
_cell.angle_alpha   90.00
_cell.angle_beta   90.00
_cell.angle_gamma   90.00
#
_symmetry.space_group_name_H-M   'P 1'
#
loop_
_entity.id
_entity.type
_entity.pdbx_description
1 polymer ?
#
loop_
_entity_poly.entity_id
_entity_poly.type
_entity_poly.pdbx_seq_one_letter_code
_entity_poly.pdbx_strand_id
1 'polypeptide(L)'
;MIVSRLENSSRIESLHPLFKQLFDYVKTHDLLNAPLGRIELDGDNLFINNVNPECVPADKQVLEMHRDYIDVHILLTGQETIGWKAVETLEHQAQAYQKEGDCALYSDRPTLFATLQPGEFAIVYPEDPHAPVIGEGKK
;
A
#
# COMPACT_ATOMS: atom_id res chain seq x y z
N MET A 1 2.63 2.91 9.89
CA MET A 1 1.52 2.88 8.92
C MET A 1 0.48 3.92 9.32
N ILE A 2 -0.04 4.66 8.34
CA ILE A 2 -1.08 5.68 8.56
C ILE A 2 -2.32 5.24 7.79
N VAL A 3 -3.49 5.23 8.45
CA VAL A 3 -4.77 4.86 7.83
C VAL A 3 -5.74 6.03 7.97
N SER A 4 -6.39 6.41 6.87
CA SER A 4 -7.38 7.49 6.87
C SER A 4 -8.29 7.39 5.64
N ARG A 5 -9.13 8.41 5.45
CA ARG A 5 -10.02 8.51 4.30
C ARG A 5 -9.53 9.59 3.34
N LEU A 6 -9.79 9.42 2.05
CA LEU A 6 -9.39 10.40 1.03
C LEU A 6 -9.91 11.81 1.36
N GLU A 7 -11.12 11.92 1.89
CA GLU A 7 -11.70 13.22 2.27
C GLU A 7 -10.93 13.93 3.37
N ASN A 8 -10.08 13.20 4.12
CA ASN A 8 -9.26 13.73 5.21
C ASN A 8 -7.77 13.78 4.87
N SER A 9 -7.39 13.59 3.61
CA SER A 9 -5.98 13.50 3.23
C SER A 9 -5.19 14.76 3.53
N SER A 10 -5.85 15.92 3.61
CA SER A 10 -5.18 17.19 3.95
C SER A 10 -4.43 17.13 5.27
N ARG A 11 -4.86 16.26 6.19
CA ARG A 11 -4.23 16.11 7.51
C ARG A 11 -2.81 15.54 7.42
N ILE A 12 -2.50 14.79 6.34
CA ILE A 12 -1.22 14.11 6.22
C ILE A 12 -0.44 14.52 4.96
N GLU A 13 -0.99 15.39 4.11
CA GLU A 13 -0.33 15.77 2.86
C GLU A 13 0.99 16.48 3.09
N SER A 14 1.18 17.13 4.23
CA SER A 14 2.44 17.81 4.56
C SER A 14 3.57 16.87 4.95
N LEU A 15 3.29 15.58 5.14
CA LEU A 15 4.30 14.61 5.56
C LEU A 15 5.30 14.24 4.47
N HIS A 16 4.96 14.51 3.21
CA HIS A 16 5.88 14.31 2.09
C HIS A 16 5.59 15.33 0.98
N PRO A 17 6.61 15.87 0.31
CA PRO A 17 6.40 16.91 -0.73
C PRO A 17 5.50 16.48 -1.89
N LEU A 18 5.43 15.18 -2.20
CA LEU A 18 4.65 14.67 -3.32
C LEU A 18 3.25 14.19 -2.93
N PHE A 19 2.91 14.14 -1.64
CA PHE A 19 1.61 13.64 -1.20
C PHE A 19 0.45 14.50 -1.72
N LYS A 20 0.58 15.81 -1.67
CA LYS A 20 -0.50 16.69 -2.15
C LYS A 20 -0.81 16.44 -3.63
N GLN A 21 0.21 16.31 -4.46
CA GLN A 21 0.03 16.02 -5.88
C GLN A 21 -0.70 14.67 -6.08
N LEU A 22 -0.31 13.65 -5.34
CA LEU A 22 -0.94 12.34 -5.41
C LEU A 22 -2.42 12.39 -5.03
N PHE A 23 -2.72 12.94 -3.86
CA PHE A 23 -4.09 12.97 -3.36
C PHE A 23 -4.99 13.88 -4.19
N ASP A 24 -4.48 15.01 -4.66
CA ASP A 24 -5.24 15.89 -5.58
C ASP A 24 -5.61 15.15 -6.86
N TYR A 25 -4.66 14.39 -7.42
CA TYR A 25 -4.92 13.59 -8.63
C TYR A 25 -5.99 12.53 -8.38
N VAL A 26 -5.85 11.74 -7.32
CA VAL A 26 -6.79 10.66 -7.01
C VAL A 26 -8.20 11.19 -6.78
N LYS A 27 -8.34 12.34 -6.10
CA LYS A 27 -9.65 12.93 -5.80
C LYS A 27 -10.33 13.55 -7.04
N THR A 28 -9.59 13.85 -8.09
CA THR A 28 -10.10 14.55 -9.27
C THR A 28 -10.19 13.67 -10.52
N HIS A 29 -9.80 12.40 -10.43
CA HIS A 29 -9.81 11.47 -11.56
C HIS A 29 -10.58 10.20 -11.18
N ASP A 30 -11.36 9.68 -12.13
CA ASP A 30 -12.10 8.43 -11.95
C ASP A 30 -11.20 7.24 -12.26
N LEU A 31 -10.39 6.83 -11.28
CA LEU A 31 -9.44 5.73 -11.46
C LEU A 31 -10.13 4.36 -11.50
N LEU A 32 -11.33 4.24 -10.93
CA LEU A 32 -12.08 2.98 -10.97
C LEU A 32 -12.43 2.58 -12.40
N ASN A 33 -12.74 3.55 -13.24
CA ASN A 33 -13.08 3.33 -14.66
C ASN A 33 -11.92 3.64 -15.61
N ALA A 34 -10.75 3.99 -15.10
CA ALA A 34 -9.55 4.21 -15.90
C ALA A 34 -8.91 2.88 -16.31
N PRO A 35 -8.13 2.86 -17.40
CA PRO A 35 -7.38 1.67 -17.77
C PRO A 35 -6.43 1.24 -16.66
N LEU A 36 -6.28 -0.09 -16.50
CA LEU A 36 -5.29 -0.64 -15.58
C LEU A 36 -3.88 -0.37 -16.11
N GLY A 37 -2.94 -0.19 -15.21
CA GLY A 37 -1.55 0.02 -15.53
C GLY A 37 -0.92 1.17 -14.77
N ARG A 38 0.30 1.52 -15.17
CA ARG A 38 1.09 2.57 -14.54
C ARG A 38 0.67 3.96 -15.05
N ILE A 39 0.45 4.86 -14.11
CA ILE A 39 0.18 6.28 -14.39
C ILE A 39 1.30 7.09 -13.77
N GLU A 40 2.11 7.75 -14.57
CA GLU A 40 3.20 8.57 -14.07
C GLU A 40 2.72 9.98 -13.80
N LEU A 41 2.92 10.46 -12.57
CA LEU A 41 2.63 11.83 -12.19
C LEU A 41 3.91 12.67 -12.15
N ASP A 42 5.04 12.05 -11.82
CA ASP A 42 6.36 12.66 -11.79
C ASP A 42 7.41 11.57 -12.06
N GLY A 43 7.37 10.98 -13.26
CA GLY A 43 8.31 9.93 -13.67
C GLY A 43 8.39 8.78 -12.67
N ASP A 44 9.60 8.46 -12.25
CA ASP A 44 9.85 7.44 -11.25
C ASP A 44 9.75 7.97 -9.81
N ASN A 45 9.58 9.28 -9.62
CA ASN A 45 9.45 9.87 -8.28
C ASN A 45 8.05 9.69 -7.72
N LEU A 46 7.03 9.74 -8.59
CA LEU A 46 5.63 9.58 -8.19
C LEU A 46 4.85 8.92 -9.32
N PHE A 47 4.33 7.74 -9.07
CA PHE A 47 3.49 7.03 -10.03
C PHE A 47 2.42 6.22 -9.32
N ILE A 48 1.37 5.89 -10.05
CA ILE A 48 0.26 5.08 -9.56
C ILE A 48 0.24 3.77 -10.34
N ASN A 49 0.14 2.66 -9.63
CA ASN A 49 -0.18 1.36 -10.23
C ASN A 49 -1.67 1.14 -10.05
N ASN A 50 -2.44 1.35 -11.13
CA ASN A 50 -3.88 1.12 -11.13
C ASN A 50 -4.12 -0.34 -11.43
N VAL A 51 -4.49 -1.12 -10.38
CA VAL A 51 -4.55 -2.58 -10.44
C VAL A 51 -5.84 -3.11 -9.85
N ASN A 52 -6.18 -4.34 -10.21
CA ASN A 52 -7.35 -5.05 -9.67
C ASN A 52 -6.94 -6.49 -9.30
N PRO A 53 -6.14 -6.66 -8.23
CA PRO A 53 -5.63 -7.97 -7.88
C PRO A 53 -6.68 -8.85 -7.19
N GLU A 54 -6.46 -10.17 -7.26
CA GLU A 54 -7.15 -11.11 -6.41
C GLU A 54 -6.62 -11.00 -4.98
N CYS A 55 -7.51 -10.95 -4.00
CA CYS A 55 -7.10 -11.02 -2.61
C CYS A 55 -6.64 -12.44 -2.25
N VAL A 56 -5.77 -12.52 -1.24
CA VAL A 56 -5.28 -13.80 -0.72
C VAL A 56 -5.65 -13.94 0.75
N PRO A 57 -5.80 -15.19 1.25
CA PRO A 57 -6.03 -15.42 2.69
C PRO A 57 -4.85 -14.92 3.52
N ALA A 58 -5.12 -14.50 4.75
CA ALA A 58 -4.09 -13.95 5.63
C ALA A 58 -2.94 -14.95 5.87
N ASP A 59 -3.23 -16.24 5.98
CA ASP A 59 -2.23 -17.28 6.22
C ASP A 59 -1.38 -17.59 4.99
N LYS A 60 -1.75 -17.07 3.83
CA LYS A 60 -1.00 -17.22 2.57
C LYS A 60 -0.18 -15.98 2.21
N GLN A 61 -0.38 -14.87 2.92
CA GLN A 61 0.34 -13.64 2.62
C GLN A 61 1.58 -13.52 3.49
N VAL A 62 2.58 -12.84 2.95
CA VAL A 62 3.82 -12.55 3.66
C VAL A 62 3.98 -11.05 3.87
N LEU A 63 4.81 -10.68 4.84
CA LEU A 63 5.17 -9.27 5.05
C LEU A 63 6.21 -8.87 4.02
N GLU A 64 6.03 -7.69 3.42
CA GLU A 64 7.02 -7.12 2.52
C GLU A 64 7.55 -5.80 3.06
N MET A 65 8.80 -5.50 2.74
CA MET A 65 9.44 -4.23 3.06
C MET A 65 10.09 -3.66 1.82
N HIS A 66 10.11 -2.33 1.74
CA HIS A 66 10.72 -1.58 0.65
C HIS A 66 11.84 -0.70 1.19
N ARG A 67 12.66 -0.12 0.31
CA ARG A 67 13.73 0.83 0.70
C ARG A 67 13.62 2.15 -0.03
N ASP A 68 13.20 2.12 -1.30
CA ASP A 68 13.23 3.28 -2.17
C ASP A 68 11.90 4.04 -2.21
N TYR A 69 10.79 3.39 -1.92
CA TYR A 69 9.45 3.96 -2.09
C TYR A 69 8.62 3.90 -0.81
N ILE A 70 7.78 4.92 -0.67
CA ILE A 70 6.64 4.90 0.24
C ILE A 70 5.46 4.38 -0.57
N ASP A 71 4.75 3.39 -0.03
CA ASP A 71 3.55 2.86 -0.68
C ASP A 71 2.30 3.49 -0.08
N VAL A 72 1.42 3.97 -0.96
CA VAL A 72 0.10 4.45 -0.56
C VAL A 72 -0.93 3.52 -1.20
N HIS A 73 -1.57 2.71 -0.36
CA HIS A 73 -2.63 1.78 -0.78
C HIS A 73 -3.96 2.51 -0.70
N ILE A 74 -4.60 2.76 -1.85
CA ILE A 74 -5.89 3.44 -1.92
C ILE A 74 -6.91 2.45 -2.45
N LEU A 75 -7.97 2.21 -1.68
CA LEU A 75 -9.02 1.28 -2.07
C LEU A 75 -10.14 2.02 -2.77
N LEU A 76 -10.43 1.61 -4.00
CA LEU A 76 -11.49 2.21 -4.82
C LEU A 76 -12.79 1.42 -4.73
N THR A 77 -12.71 0.09 -4.63
CA THR A 77 -13.88 -0.77 -4.55
C THR A 77 -13.52 -2.04 -3.79
N GLY A 78 -14.53 -2.72 -3.24
CA GLY A 78 -14.34 -3.96 -2.51
C GLY A 78 -13.84 -3.74 -1.08
N GLN A 79 -12.98 -4.63 -0.62
CA GLN A 79 -12.41 -4.58 0.72
C GLN A 79 -11.01 -5.17 0.69
N GLU A 80 -10.09 -4.55 1.42
CA GLU A 80 -8.72 -5.05 1.55
C GLU A 80 -8.28 -4.95 3.00
N THR A 81 -7.67 -6.01 3.50
CA THR A 81 -7.00 -5.99 4.81
C THR A 81 -5.49 -5.96 4.60
N ILE A 82 -4.82 -5.11 5.36
CA ILE A 82 -3.35 -4.99 5.35
C ILE A 82 -2.85 -5.35 6.74
N GLY A 83 -1.97 -6.36 6.80
CA GLY A 83 -1.30 -6.73 8.03
C GLY A 83 -0.03 -5.92 8.24
N TRP A 84 0.36 -5.74 9.49
CA TRP A 84 1.55 -4.96 9.87
C TRP A 84 2.23 -5.58 11.06
N LYS A 85 3.55 -5.43 11.13
CA LYS A 85 4.35 -5.83 12.29
C LYS A 85 5.50 -4.83 12.44
N ALA A 86 5.87 -4.53 13.69
CA ALA A 86 6.99 -3.64 13.95
C ALA A 86 8.29 -4.23 13.40
N VAL A 87 9.08 -3.43 12.68
CA VAL A 87 10.29 -3.89 12.01
C VAL A 87 11.30 -4.47 13.00
N GLU A 88 11.38 -3.92 14.22
CA GLU A 88 12.29 -4.37 15.25
C GLU A 88 11.98 -5.77 15.76
N THR A 89 10.78 -6.27 15.50
CA THR A 89 10.34 -7.59 15.99
C THR A 89 10.39 -8.68 14.93
N LEU A 90 10.87 -8.38 13.72
CA LEU A 90 10.96 -9.37 12.65
C LEU A 90 12.01 -10.43 12.97
N GLU A 91 11.67 -11.70 12.72
CA GLU A 91 12.55 -12.84 13.05
C GLU A 91 12.75 -13.81 11.87
N HIS A 92 11.85 -13.84 10.89
CA HIS A 92 11.82 -14.87 9.87
C HIS A 92 11.87 -14.31 8.45
N GLN A 93 13.08 -13.95 8.00
CA GLN A 93 13.26 -13.50 6.62
C GLN A 93 13.05 -14.67 5.65
N ALA A 94 12.12 -14.50 4.70
CA ALA A 94 11.85 -15.47 3.65
C ALA A 94 12.62 -15.16 2.37
N GLN A 95 12.84 -13.87 2.08
CA GLN A 95 13.60 -13.43 0.92
C GLN A 95 14.38 -12.17 1.27
N ALA A 96 15.70 -12.18 1.01
CA ALA A 96 16.53 -10.99 1.20
C ALA A 96 16.11 -9.87 0.23
N TYR A 97 16.42 -8.64 0.59
CA TYR A 97 16.09 -7.49 -0.23
C TYR A 97 16.63 -7.64 -1.65
N GLN A 98 15.76 -7.39 -2.62
CA GLN A 98 16.10 -7.39 -4.04
C GLN A 98 15.79 -6.01 -4.62
N LYS A 99 16.80 -5.36 -5.19
CA LYS A 99 16.69 -4.00 -5.70
C LYS A 99 15.69 -3.89 -6.86
N GLU A 100 15.61 -4.88 -7.71
CA GLU A 100 14.75 -4.86 -8.90
C GLU A 100 13.27 -4.75 -8.56
N GLY A 101 12.84 -5.40 -7.49
CA GLY A 101 11.46 -5.27 -7.02
C GLY A 101 11.31 -4.33 -5.84
N ASP A 102 12.42 -3.75 -5.35
CA ASP A 102 12.46 -2.94 -4.13
C ASP A 102 11.74 -3.65 -2.98
N CYS A 103 12.10 -4.91 -2.73
CA CYS A 103 11.32 -5.74 -1.82
C CYS A 103 12.17 -6.77 -1.09
N ALA A 104 11.94 -6.88 0.21
CA ALA A 104 12.35 -8.01 1.05
C ALA A 104 11.08 -8.66 1.62
N LEU A 105 11.10 -9.96 1.84
CA LEU A 105 9.94 -10.70 2.33
C LEU A 105 10.24 -11.37 3.67
N TYR A 106 9.23 -11.39 4.54
CA TYR A 106 9.28 -12.00 5.86
C TYR A 106 8.05 -12.88 6.08
N SER A 107 8.26 -14.07 6.61
CA SER A 107 7.18 -15.02 6.90
C SER A 107 6.56 -14.81 8.28
N ASP A 108 7.04 -13.84 9.05
CA ASP A 108 6.45 -13.48 10.34
C ASP A 108 4.95 -13.22 10.20
N ARG A 109 4.20 -13.48 11.27
CA ARG A 109 2.78 -13.17 11.29
C ARG A 109 2.56 -11.72 11.69
N PRO A 110 1.67 -11.00 11.00
CA PRO A 110 1.29 -9.65 11.44
C PRO A 110 0.71 -9.65 12.84
N THR A 111 0.93 -8.54 13.55
CA THR A 111 0.35 -8.33 14.88
C THR A 111 -0.80 -7.33 14.86
N LEU A 112 -0.95 -6.59 13.75
CA LEU A 112 -2.00 -5.59 13.57
C LEU A 112 -2.57 -5.75 12.16
N PHE A 113 -3.89 -5.62 12.03
CA PHE A 113 -4.58 -5.64 10.75
C PHE A 113 -5.45 -4.40 10.61
N ALA A 114 -5.36 -3.76 9.44
CA ALA A 114 -6.23 -2.66 9.07
C ALA A 114 -7.08 -3.09 7.88
N THR A 115 -8.40 -3.03 8.01
CA THR A 115 -9.32 -3.36 6.94
C THR A 115 -9.84 -2.07 6.32
N LEU A 116 -9.53 -1.87 5.02
CA LEU A 116 -9.92 -0.68 4.29
C LEU A 116 -11.26 -0.89 3.61
N GLN A 117 -12.07 0.18 3.61
CA GLN A 117 -13.29 0.30 2.82
C GLN A 117 -13.05 1.26 1.66
N PRO A 118 -13.91 1.26 0.60
CA PRO A 118 -13.72 2.19 -0.52
C PRO A 118 -13.61 3.64 -0.05
N GLY A 119 -12.63 4.36 -0.62
CA GLY A 119 -12.32 5.74 -0.22
C GLY A 119 -11.35 5.86 0.93
N GLU A 120 -10.86 4.74 1.48
CA GLU A 120 -9.86 4.73 2.53
C GLU A 120 -8.47 4.41 1.97
N PHE A 121 -7.44 4.81 2.69
CA PHE A 121 -6.07 4.55 2.28
C PHE A 121 -5.18 4.19 3.46
N ALA A 122 -4.08 3.52 3.15
CA ALA A 122 -3.00 3.23 4.10
C ALA A 122 -1.68 3.69 3.50
N ILE A 123 -0.89 4.41 4.30
CA ILE A 123 0.48 4.80 3.93
C ILE A 123 1.43 3.91 4.70
N VAL A 124 2.30 3.20 3.98
CA VAL A 124 3.36 2.39 4.58
C VAL A 124 4.71 2.93 4.11
N TYR A 125 5.56 3.20 5.10
CA TYR A 125 6.92 3.69 4.88
C TYR A 125 7.89 2.52 4.70
N PRO A 126 9.12 2.77 4.21
CA PRO A 126 10.10 1.70 4.06
C PRO A 126 10.31 0.86 5.32
N GLU A 127 10.22 1.47 6.50
CA GLU A 127 10.36 0.78 7.78
C GLU A 127 9.08 0.11 8.28
N ASP A 128 8.02 0.08 7.48
CA ASP A 128 6.75 -0.56 7.83
C ASP A 128 6.60 -1.91 7.11
N PRO A 129 6.96 -3.04 7.75
CA PRO A 129 6.64 -4.35 7.17
C PRO A 129 5.12 -4.53 7.07
N HIS A 130 4.63 -4.88 5.89
CA HIS A 130 3.19 -4.98 5.67
C HIS A 130 2.83 -6.15 4.76
N ALA A 131 1.65 -6.74 5.03
CA ALA A 131 1.08 -7.82 4.24
C ALA A 131 -0.19 -7.30 3.55
N PRO A 132 -0.09 -6.89 2.28
CA PRO A 132 -1.23 -6.28 1.58
C PRO A 132 -2.12 -7.33 0.94
N VAL A 133 -3.24 -6.89 0.37
CA VAL A 133 -4.13 -7.69 -0.50
C VAL A 133 -4.71 -8.89 0.23
N ILE A 134 -4.95 -8.77 1.54
CA ILE A 134 -5.61 -9.83 2.31
C ILE A 134 -7.11 -9.68 2.20
N GLY A 135 -7.81 -10.79 1.98
CA GLY A 135 -9.27 -10.81 1.91
C GLY A 135 -9.77 -11.94 1.05
N GLU A 136 -10.99 -11.80 0.56
CA GLU A 136 -11.64 -12.75 -0.32
C GLU A 136 -12.04 -12.05 -1.64
N GLY A 137 -11.89 -12.76 -2.76
CA GLY A 137 -12.27 -12.25 -4.08
C GLY A 137 -11.36 -11.13 -4.56
N LYS A 138 -11.92 -10.27 -5.41
CA LYS A 138 -11.24 -9.08 -5.94
C LYS A 138 -11.62 -7.85 -5.14
N LYS A 139 -10.69 -6.96 -5.01
CA LYS A 139 -10.98 -5.68 -4.38
C LYS A 139 -11.37 -4.61 -5.41
#